data_a79196160520429373e3f57daf28b029
#
_entry.id   a79196160520429373e3f57daf28b029
#
_cell.length_a   1.000
_cell.length_b   1.000
_cell.length_c   1.000
_cell.angle_alpha   90.00
_cell.angle_beta   90.00
_cell.angle_gamma   90.00
#
_symmetry.space_group_name_H-M   'P 1'
#
loop_
_entity.id
_entity.type
_entity.pdbx_description
1 polymer ?
#
loop_
_entity_poly.entity_id
_entity_poly.type
_entity_poly.pdbx_seq_one_letter_code
_entity_poly.pdbx_strand_id
1 'polypeptide(L)'
;GAFISVLFLIFQLSWGINYHRTPLTEKLKIQDQYSDSLLIELTNKFLRKSNSLHNQLSKSDTLAVSIPHSKEKITELIHKSYSDLNGNRLQVPKVKASLFSLPLSYMGFAGYLNPFTLEAQVNMRMPKINLPVTIAHEMSHQLGYAAEDEANFIGFVNAFKNKDPYIQYS
;
A
#
# COMPACT_ATOMS: atom_id res chain seq x y z
N GLY A 1 -26.47 -22.61 -10.20
CA GLY A 1 -26.72 -22.53 -11.60
C GLY A 1 -26.18 -21.29 -12.30
N ALA A 2 -26.81 -20.91 -13.37
CA ALA A 2 -26.35 -19.91 -14.33
C ALA A 2 -25.90 -18.56 -13.71
N PHE A 3 -26.61 -18.06 -12.68
CA PHE A 3 -26.25 -16.80 -12.01
C PHE A 3 -24.84 -16.83 -11.40
N ILE A 4 -24.51 -17.90 -10.69
CA ILE A 4 -23.17 -18.07 -10.08
C ILE A 4 -22.10 -18.17 -11.17
N SER A 5 -22.39 -18.87 -12.24
CA SER A 5 -21.44 -19.00 -13.37
C SER A 5 -21.17 -17.67 -14.06
N VAL A 6 -22.20 -16.83 -14.19
CA VAL A 6 -22.07 -15.48 -14.76
C VAL A 6 -21.25 -14.58 -13.81
N LEU A 7 -21.51 -14.60 -12.51
CA LEU A 7 -20.72 -13.85 -11.53
C LEU A 7 -19.26 -14.28 -11.53
N PHE A 8 -19.00 -15.61 -11.60
CA PHE A 8 -17.64 -16.13 -11.68
C PHE A 8 -16.94 -15.66 -12.98
N LEU A 9 -17.63 -15.71 -14.09
CA LEU A 9 -17.08 -15.21 -15.36
C LEU A 9 -16.76 -13.72 -15.31
N ILE A 10 -17.66 -12.90 -14.76
CA ILE A 10 -17.42 -11.46 -14.58
C ILE A 10 -16.21 -11.23 -13.68
N PHE A 11 -16.12 -11.94 -12.53
CA PHE A 11 -14.96 -11.86 -11.65
C PHE A 11 -13.66 -12.19 -12.39
N GLN A 12 -13.65 -13.30 -13.15
CA GLN A 12 -12.44 -13.71 -13.89
C GLN A 12 -12.03 -12.67 -14.94
N LEU A 13 -12.97 -12.09 -15.65
CA LEU A 13 -12.69 -11.08 -16.69
C LEU A 13 -12.30 -9.72 -16.11
N SER A 14 -12.87 -9.33 -14.96
CA SER A 14 -12.58 -8.03 -14.33
C SER A 14 -11.32 -8.06 -13.47
N TRP A 15 -11.11 -9.13 -12.71
CA TRP A 15 -10.02 -9.21 -11.73
C TRP A 15 -9.18 -10.46 -11.81
N GLY A 16 -9.78 -11.64 -11.99
CA GLY A 16 -9.12 -12.95 -11.89
C GLY A 16 -7.94 -13.12 -12.85
N ILE A 17 -7.99 -12.48 -14.02
CA ILE A 17 -6.89 -12.49 -14.98
C ILE A 17 -5.56 -11.93 -14.41
N ASN A 18 -5.63 -11.07 -13.39
CA ASN A 18 -4.43 -10.50 -12.78
C ASN A 18 -3.58 -11.52 -12.01
N TYR A 19 -4.18 -12.64 -11.56
CA TYR A 19 -3.44 -13.74 -10.94
C TYR A 19 -2.52 -14.50 -11.91
N HIS A 20 -2.71 -14.30 -13.21
CA HIS A 20 -1.88 -14.91 -14.27
C HIS A 20 -0.80 -13.96 -14.80
N ARG A 21 -0.61 -12.80 -14.17
CA ARG A 21 0.47 -11.86 -14.55
C ARG A 21 1.83 -12.46 -14.19
N THR A 22 2.84 -12.11 -15.00
CA THR A 22 4.24 -12.39 -14.63
C THR A 22 4.55 -11.76 -13.28
N PRO A 23 5.02 -12.53 -12.29
CA PRO A 23 5.36 -12.04 -10.97
C PRO A 23 6.32 -10.85 -10.98
N LEU A 24 6.15 -9.94 -10.03
CA LEU A 24 7.00 -8.76 -9.90
C LEU A 24 8.47 -9.14 -9.59
N THR A 25 8.68 -10.19 -8.82
CA THR A 25 9.99 -10.77 -8.50
C THR A 25 10.74 -11.17 -9.77
N GLU A 26 10.07 -11.81 -10.72
CA GLU A 26 10.65 -12.18 -12.02
C GLU A 26 10.97 -10.95 -12.85
N LYS A 27 10.06 -9.97 -12.92
CA LYS A 27 10.27 -8.71 -13.67
C LYS A 27 11.43 -7.89 -13.15
N LEU A 28 11.60 -7.85 -11.84
CA LEU A 28 12.66 -7.11 -11.15
C LEU A 28 13.92 -7.94 -10.97
N LYS A 29 13.91 -9.22 -11.38
CA LYS A 29 15.01 -10.18 -11.19
C LYS A 29 15.46 -10.27 -9.73
N ILE A 30 14.48 -10.26 -8.82
CA ILE A 30 14.73 -10.42 -7.39
C ILE A 30 14.99 -11.90 -7.13
N GLN A 31 16.07 -12.19 -6.41
CA GLN A 31 16.40 -13.56 -6.01
C GLN A 31 15.59 -13.94 -4.76
N ASP A 32 15.04 -15.14 -4.75
CA ASP A 32 14.26 -15.65 -3.61
C ASP A 32 15.16 -16.14 -2.46
N GLN A 33 16.47 -16.27 -2.71
CA GLN A 33 17.42 -16.70 -1.71
C GLN A 33 18.27 -15.53 -1.20
N TYR A 34 18.31 -15.39 0.10
CA TYR A 34 19.14 -14.40 0.78
C TYR A 34 19.83 -15.02 2.00
N SER A 35 20.99 -14.50 2.36
CA SER A 35 21.71 -14.94 3.56
C SER A 35 21.18 -14.22 4.80
N ASP A 36 21.29 -14.86 5.96
CA ASP A 36 20.93 -14.26 7.26
C ASP A 36 21.70 -12.95 7.48
N SER A 37 22.96 -12.88 7.06
CA SER A 37 23.78 -11.66 7.15
C SER A 37 23.19 -10.50 6.37
N LEU A 38 22.67 -10.75 5.16
CA LEU A 38 22.04 -9.74 4.35
C LEU A 38 20.73 -9.25 4.97
N LEU A 39 19.95 -10.16 5.55
CA LEU A 39 18.72 -9.82 6.27
C LEU A 39 19.01 -8.95 7.50
N ILE A 40 20.04 -9.29 8.28
CA ILE A 40 20.49 -8.51 9.44
C ILE A 40 20.95 -7.11 9.00
N GLU A 41 21.73 -7.02 7.92
CA GLU A 41 22.20 -5.74 7.39
C GLU A 41 21.01 -4.85 6.98
N LEU A 42 20.04 -5.41 6.24
CA LEU A 42 18.85 -4.71 5.80
C LEU A 42 18.01 -4.24 7.00
N THR A 43 17.80 -5.12 7.98
CA THR A 43 17.06 -4.79 9.21
C THR A 43 17.74 -3.64 9.96
N ASN A 44 19.06 -3.68 10.13
CA ASN A 44 19.82 -2.60 10.76
C ASN A 44 19.74 -1.28 9.97
N LYS A 45 19.68 -1.34 8.65
CA LYS A 45 19.49 -0.15 7.80
C LYS A 45 18.12 0.49 8.04
N PHE A 46 17.06 -0.32 8.07
CA PHE A 46 15.71 0.19 8.37
C PHE A 46 15.58 0.71 9.79
N LEU A 47 16.15 0.02 10.78
CA LEU A 47 16.17 0.48 12.17
C LEU A 47 16.84 1.85 12.30
N ARG A 48 18.03 2.02 11.70
CA ARG A 48 18.70 3.33 11.69
C ARG A 48 17.89 4.42 11.01
N LYS A 49 17.26 4.11 9.87
CA LYS A 49 16.41 5.06 9.16
C LYS A 49 15.18 5.43 9.97
N SER A 50 14.51 4.47 10.59
CA SER A 50 13.34 4.70 11.44
C SER A 50 13.69 5.58 12.65
N ASN A 51 14.79 5.26 13.35
CA ASN A 51 15.25 6.06 14.49
C ASN A 51 15.63 7.50 14.06
N SER A 52 16.28 7.66 12.92
CA SER A 52 16.61 8.98 12.38
C SER A 52 15.35 9.80 12.07
N LEU A 53 14.35 9.18 11.46
CA LEU A 53 13.06 9.84 11.19
C LEU A 53 12.31 10.14 12.48
N HIS A 54 12.32 9.22 13.45
CA HIS A 54 11.73 9.46 14.77
C HIS A 54 12.33 10.70 15.43
N ASN A 55 13.65 10.79 15.51
CA ASN A 55 14.36 11.93 16.12
C ASN A 55 14.10 13.25 15.38
N GLN A 56 13.90 13.19 14.07
CA GLN A 56 13.55 14.36 13.25
C GLN A 56 12.12 14.83 13.50
N LEU A 57 11.17 13.91 13.72
CA LEU A 57 9.73 14.19 13.73
C LEU A 57 9.15 14.30 15.14
N SER A 58 9.79 13.68 16.12
CA SER A 58 9.40 13.74 17.53
C SER A 58 10.17 14.82 18.26
N LYS A 59 9.55 15.39 19.28
CA LYS A 59 10.20 16.35 20.18
C LYS A 59 11.07 15.67 21.27
N SER A 60 10.98 14.36 21.40
CA SER A 60 11.67 13.56 22.42
C SER A 60 11.72 12.10 21.98
N ASP A 61 12.78 11.40 22.35
CA ASP A 61 12.99 9.97 22.05
C ASP A 61 11.91 9.05 22.62
N THR A 62 11.15 9.55 23.61
CA THR A 62 10.10 8.79 24.31
C THR A 62 8.69 9.12 23.84
N LEU A 63 8.51 10.18 23.06
CA LEU A 63 7.20 10.60 22.59
C LEU A 63 6.88 10.00 21.22
N ALA A 64 5.68 9.49 21.08
CA ALA A 64 5.19 9.01 19.78
C ALA A 64 5.15 10.13 18.75
N VAL A 65 5.51 9.80 17.50
CA VAL A 65 5.38 10.73 16.37
C VAL A 65 3.90 10.98 16.09
N SER A 66 3.51 12.25 16.09
CA SER A 66 2.15 12.66 15.72
C SER A 66 2.14 13.16 14.28
N ILE A 67 1.39 12.51 13.41
CA ILE A 67 1.24 12.92 12.01
C ILE A 67 0.31 14.14 11.93
N PRO A 68 0.82 15.30 11.50
CA PRO A 68 0.04 16.55 11.47
C PRO A 68 -0.96 16.60 10.32
N HIS A 69 -0.73 15.79 9.27
CA HIS A 69 -1.56 15.79 8.07
C HIS A 69 -2.97 15.29 8.34
N SER A 70 -3.95 15.84 7.63
CA SER A 70 -5.29 15.26 7.55
C SER A 70 -5.24 13.97 6.71
N LYS A 71 -6.25 13.12 6.81
CA LYS A 71 -6.34 11.87 6.04
C LYS A 71 -6.43 12.12 4.54
N GLU A 72 -7.10 13.21 4.17
CA GLU A 72 -7.20 13.68 2.79
C GLU A 72 -5.83 14.10 2.26
N LYS A 73 -5.04 14.80 3.09
CA LYS A 73 -3.69 15.22 2.72
C LYS A 73 -2.74 14.04 2.58
N ILE A 74 -2.83 13.04 3.45
CA ILE A 74 -2.09 11.78 3.32
C ILE A 74 -2.43 11.10 1.98
N THR A 75 -3.71 11.01 1.65
CA THR A 75 -4.17 10.40 0.38
C THR A 75 -3.61 11.16 -0.83
N GLU A 76 -3.64 12.50 -0.79
CA GLU A 76 -3.06 13.34 -1.85
C GLU A 76 -1.55 13.10 -2.01
N LEU A 77 -0.80 13.06 -0.90
CA LEU A 77 0.65 12.83 -0.92
C LEU A 77 1.02 11.47 -1.51
N ILE A 78 0.28 10.42 -1.16
CA ILE A 78 0.48 9.09 -1.75
C ILE A 78 0.10 9.09 -3.23
N HIS A 79 -1.03 9.68 -3.60
CA HIS A 79 -1.46 9.77 -4.99
C HIS A 79 -0.41 10.48 -5.87
N LYS A 80 0.15 11.59 -5.39
CA LYS A 80 1.22 12.31 -6.06
C LYS A 80 2.49 11.47 -6.21
N SER A 81 2.88 10.77 -5.16
CA SER A 81 4.03 9.86 -5.17
C SER A 81 3.88 8.74 -6.21
N TYR A 82 2.67 8.20 -6.39
CA TYR A 82 2.39 7.22 -7.44
C TYR A 82 2.53 7.80 -8.85
N SER A 83 2.09 9.04 -9.08
CA SER A 83 2.25 9.70 -10.37
C SER A 83 3.72 9.91 -10.71
N ASP A 84 4.54 10.32 -9.73
CA ASP A 84 5.96 10.56 -9.89
C ASP A 84 6.74 9.25 -10.18
N LEU A 85 6.35 8.14 -9.56
CA LEU A 85 7.00 6.83 -9.74
C LEU A 85 6.61 6.11 -11.04
N ASN A 86 5.38 6.31 -11.50
CA ASN A 86 4.85 5.61 -12.66
C ASN A 86 5.13 6.31 -14.00
N GLY A 87 5.74 7.49 -13.98
CA GLY A 87 5.97 8.28 -15.20
C GLY A 87 4.65 8.65 -15.90
N ASN A 88 4.66 8.67 -17.23
CA ASN A 88 3.51 9.07 -18.06
C ASN A 88 2.40 7.99 -18.17
N ARG A 89 2.12 7.21 -17.13
CA ARG A 89 0.97 6.30 -17.19
C ARG A 89 -0.33 7.09 -17.22
N LEU A 90 -1.21 6.72 -18.14
CA LEU A 90 -2.47 7.40 -18.41
C LEU A 90 -3.45 7.47 -17.24
N GLN A 91 -3.27 6.62 -16.22
CA GLN A 91 -4.14 6.58 -15.06
C GLN A 91 -3.32 6.35 -13.78
N VAL A 92 -3.44 7.28 -12.85
CA VAL A 92 -2.98 7.10 -11.46
C VAL A 92 -4.15 6.53 -10.66
N PRO A 93 -3.96 5.39 -9.96
CA PRO A 93 -5.01 4.79 -9.17
C PRO A 93 -5.50 5.74 -8.08
N LYS A 94 -6.76 5.61 -7.67
CA LYS A 94 -7.39 6.45 -6.65
C LYS A 94 -8.09 5.57 -5.63
N VAL A 95 -7.92 5.92 -4.36
CA VAL A 95 -8.68 5.27 -3.29
C VAL A 95 -9.86 6.10 -2.86
N LYS A 96 -10.89 5.40 -2.36
CA LYS A 96 -12.06 6.01 -1.71
C LYS A 96 -12.07 5.66 -0.22
N ALA A 97 -12.63 6.57 0.58
CA ALA A 97 -12.99 6.25 1.95
C ALA A 97 -14.11 5.20 1.94
N SER A 98 -13.89 4.06 2.60
CA SER A 98 -14.90 3.03 2.66
C SER A 98 -16.10 3.48 3.52
N LEU A 99 -17.31 3.30 3.00
CA LEU A 99 -18.54 3.46 3.78
C LEU A 99 -18.63 2.41 4.89
N PHE A 100 -17.95 1.29 4.74
CA PHE A 100 -17.89 0.19 5.71
C PHE A 100 -16.71 0.32 6.69
N SER A 101 -16.10 1.51 6.83
CA SER A 101 -14.95 1.70 7.73
C SER A 101 -15.20 1.23 9.17
N LEU A 102 -16.41 1.36 9.69
CA LEU A 102 -16.74 0.89 11.03
C LEU A 102 -16.73 -0.64 11.14
N PRO A 103 -17.52 -1.42 10.36
CA PRO A 103 -17.41 -2.88 10.38
C PRO A 103 -16.01 -3.39 10.00
N LEU A 104 -15.33 -2.78 9.04
CA LEU A 104 -13.94 -3.14 8.69
C LEU A 104 -13.00 -3.05 9.91
N SER A 105 -13.16 -2.00 10.74
CA SER A 105 -12.37 -1.85 11.97
C SER A 105 -12.56 -3.00 12.96
N TYR A 106 -13.81 -3.48 13.12
CA TYR A 106 -14.10 -4.63 13.98
C TYR A 106 -13.58 -5.95 13.41
N MET A 107 -13.53 -6.08 12.09
CA MET A 107 -13.03 -7.27 11.39
C MET A 107 -11.51 -7.26 11.22
N GLY A 108 -10.83 -6.16 11.57
CA GLY A 108 -9.37 -6.02 11.41
C GLY A 108 -8.91 -5.73 9.99
N PHE A 109 -9.81 -5.33 9.08
CA PHE A 109 -9.45 -5.00 7.70
C PHE A 109 -9.04 -3.53 7.54
N ALA A 110 -7.92 -3.32 6.88
CA ALA A 110 -7.37 -2.00 6.59
C ALA A 110 -7.97 -1.36 5.32
N GLY A 111 -8.25 -2.17 4.32
CA GLY A 111 -8.84 -1.76 3.06
C GLY A 111 -9.29 -2.97 2.26
N TYR A 112 -9.75 -2.73 1.06
CA TYR A 112 -10.06 -3.76 0.07
C TYR A 112 -10.21 -3.19 -1.33
N LEU A 113 -9.94 -4.01 -2.34
CA LEU A 113 -10.35 -3.74 -3.71
C LEU A 113 -11.67 -4.44 -4.01
N ASN A 114 -12.63 -3.73 -4.57
CA ASN A 114 -13.84 -4.35 -5.10
C ASN A 114 -13.51 -4.98 -6.48
N PRO A 115 -13.57 -6.30 -6.61
CA PRO A 115 -13.13 -6.98 -7.84
C PRO A 115 -14.04 -6.73 -9.05
N PHE A 116 -15.27 -6.23 -8.85
CA PHE A 116 -16.22 -5.96 -9.92
C PHE A 116 -16.16 -4.51 -10.42
N THR A 117 -15.92 -3.56 -9.53
CA THR A 117 -15.83 -2.13 -9.87
C THR A 117 -14.40 -1.63 -9.99
N LEU A 118 -13.41 -2.44 -9.56
CA LEU A 118 -12.00 -2.09 -9.47
C LEU A 118 -11.73 -0.84 -8.61
N GLU A 119 -12.62 -0.59 -7.65
CA GLU A 119 -12.46 0.52 -6.72
C GLU A 119 -11.69 0.08 -5.49
N ALA A 120 -10.56 0.73 -5.24
CA ALA A 120 -9.80 0.61 -4.01
C ALA A 120 -10.46 1.44 -2.89
N GLN A 121 -10.77 0.79 -1.77
CA GLN A 121 -11.43 1.41 -0.63
C GLN A 121 -10.61 1.20 0.65
N VAL A 122 -10.43 2.25 1.43
CA VAL A 122 -9.60 2.25 2.63
C VAL A 122 -10.43 2.56 3.86
N ASN A 123 -10.16 1.84 4.94
CA ASN A 123 -10.74 2.09 6.26
C ASN A 123 -10.18 3.38 6.86
N MET A 124 -10.92 4.47 6.76
CA MET A 124 -10.48 5.77 7.29
C MET A 124 -10.57 5.89 8.81
N ARG A 125 -10.98 4.84 9.53
CA ARG A 125 -10.96 4.84 11.02
C ARG A 125 -9.64 4.37 11.61
N MET A 126 -8.73 3.84 10.79
CA MET A 126 -7.42 3.41 11.25
C MET A 126 -6.53 4.58 11.70
N PRO A 127 -5.48 4.30 12.52
CA PRO A 127 -4.48 5.30 12.88
C PRO A 127 -3.79 5.91 11.65
N LYS A 128 -3.51 7.20 11.71
CA LYS A 128 -2.88 7.93 10.59
C LYS A 128 -1.53 7.34 10.18
N ILE A 129 -0.80 6.73 11.13
CA ILE A 129 0.50 6.11 10.87
C ILE A 129 0.40 4.93 9.88
N ASN A 130 -0.70 4.22 9.86
CA ASN A 130 -0.88 3.06 8.98
C ASN A 130 -1.47 3.44 7.61
N LEU A 131 -2.06 4.64 7.49
CA LEU A 131 -2.76 5.06 6.28
C LEU A 131 -1.87 5.11 5.03
N PRO A 132 -0.64 5.66 5.06
CA PRO A 132 0.16 5.81 3.87
C PRO A 132 0.44 4.49 3.16
N VAL A 133 0.94 3.49 3.91
CA VAL A 133 1.23 2.17 3.34
C VAL A 133 -0.04 1.47 2.88
N THR A 134 -1.13 1.55 3.67
CA THR A 134 -2.42 0.95 3.28
C THR A 134 -2.98 1.58 2.00
N ILE A 135 -3.00 2.90 1.89
CA ILE A 135 -3.47 3.59 0.68
C ILE A 135 -2.63 3.14 -0.53
N ALA A 136 -1.32 3.12 -0.38
CA ALA A 136 -0.42 2.70 -1.45
C ALA A 136 -0.59 1.22 -1.83
N HIS A 137 -0.86 0.35 -0.86
CA HIS A 137 -1.17 -1.06 -1.07
C HIS A 137 -2.46 -1.24 -1.90
N GLU A 138 -3.56 -0.61 -1.48
CA GLU A 138 -4.83 -0.71 -2.21
C GLU A 138 -4.75 -0.11 -3.62
N MET A 139 -3.96 0.95 -3.79
CA MET A 139 -3.67 1.50 -5.12
C MET A 139 -2.88 0.52 -5.98
N SER A 140 -2.01 -0.31 -5.39
CA SER A 140 -1.27 -1.35 -6.10
C SER A 140 -2.20 -2.43 -6.65
N HIS A 141 -3.17 -2.85 -5.88
CA HIS A 141 -4.22 -3.74 -6.37
C HIS A 141 -4.97 -3.14 -7.57
N GLN A 142 -5.32 -1.86 -7.51
CA GLN A 142 -6.00 -1.20 -8.63
C GLN A 142 -5.15 -1.15 -9.91
N LEU A 143 -3.82 -1.23 -9.80
CA LEU A 143 -2.89 -1.40 -10.92
C LEU A 143 -2.77 -2.86 -11.41
N GLY A 144 -3.52 -3.78 -10.81
CA GLY A 144 -3.56 -5.19 -11.17
C GLY A 144 -2.49 -6.05 -10.51
N TYR A 145 -1.85 -5.59 -9.43
CA TYR A 145 -1.01 -6.44 -8.60
C TYR A 145 -1.91 -7.21 -7.64
N ALA A 146 -2.27 -8.44 -8.03
CA ALA A 146 -3.23 -9.24 -7.29
C ALA A 146 -2.61 -9.95 -6.07
N ALA A 147 -1.32 -10.27 -6.13
CA ALA A 147 -0.60 -10.91 -5.04
C ALA A 147 -0.33 -9.91 -3.90
N GLU A 148 -0.60 -10.33 -2.66
CA GLU A 148 -0.47 -9.49 -1.47
C GLU A 148 0.96 -9.04 -1.21
N ASP A 149 1.94 -9.90 -1.43
CA ASP A 149 3.35 -9.60 -1.29
C ASP A 149 3.81 -8.53 -2.29
N GLU A 150 3.33 -8.59 -3.53
CA GLU A 150 3.59 -7.56 -4.55
C GLU A 150 2.96 -6.22 -4.18
N ALA A 151 1.70 -6.22 -3.73
CA ALA A 151 1.00 -5.02 -3.30
C ALA A 151 1.68 -4.39 -2.07
N ASN A 152 2.09 -5.21 -1.10
CA ASN A 152 2.87 -4.79 0.06
C ASN A 152 4.22 -4.17 -0.34
N PHE A 153 4.95 -4.82 -1.25
CA PHE A 153 6.24 -4.31 -1.72
C PHE A 153 6.09 -2.94 -2.41
N ILE A 154 5.14 -2.80 -3.33
CA ILE A 154 4.90 -1.54 -4.05
C ILE A 154 4.42 -0.46 -3.09
N GLY A 155 3.51 -0.80 -2.18
CA GLY A 155 3.03 0.11 -1.14
C GLY A 155 4.16 0.64 -0.27
N PHE A 156 5.01 -0.26 0.22
CA PHE A 156 6.20 0.08 0.99
C PHE A 156 7.17 0.99 0.20
N VAL A 157 7.51 0.62 -1.03
CA VAL A 157 8.42 1.42 -1.87
C VAL A 157 7.88 2.82 -2.13
N ASN A 158 6.56 2.93 -2.33
CA ASN A 158 5.90 4.22 -2.53
C ASN A 158 6.01 5.13 -1.28
N ALA A 159 5.69 4.59 -0.10
CA ALA A 159 5.82 5.31 1.16
C ALA A 159 7.28 5.66 1.47
N PHE A 160 8.19 4.70 1.32
CA PHE A 160 9.62 4.87 1.61
C PHE A 160 10.31 5.92 0.72
N LYS A 161 9.93 6.02 -0.56
CA LYS A 161 10.46 7.01 -1.52
C LYS A 161 9.73 8.35 -1.49
N ASN A 162 8.70 8.50 -0.68
CA ASN A 162 7.97 9.76 -0.57
C ASN A 162 8.90 10.88 -0.06
N LYS A 163 8.65 12.12 -0.48
CA LYS A 163 9.43 13.29 -0.04
C LYS A 163 9.05 13.78 1.35
N ASP A 164 7.85 13.41 1.82
CA ASP A 164 7.37 13.80 3.14
C ASP A 164 7.89 12.83 4.21
N PRO A 165 8.60 13.31 5.24
CA PRO A 165 9.21 12.43 6.24
C PRO A 165 8.18 11.73 7.14
N TYR A 166 6.97 12.28 7.33
CA TYR A 166 5.90 11.59 8.05
C TYR A 166 5.38 10.37 7.29
N ILE A 167 5.33 10.47 5.95
CA ILE A 167 4.96 9.34 5.08
C ILE A 167 6.05 8.29 5.08
N GLN A 168 7.33 8.69 5.07
CA GLN A 168 8.44 7.73 5.16
C GLN A 168 8.51 6.98 6.49
N TYR A 169 8.02 7.58 7.56
CA TYR A 169 8.03 7.01 8.92
C TYR A 169 6.86 6.05 9.16
N SER A 170 5.81 6.12 8.37
CA SER A 170 4.57 5.33 8.52
C SER A 170 4.74 3.83 8.28
#